data_47aa33ebf1930aa3bb53a263d371f839
#
_entry.id   47aa33ebf1930aa3bb53a263d371f839
#
_cell.length_a   1.000
_cell.length_b   1.000
_cell.length_c   1.000
_cell.angle_alpha   90.00
_cell.angle_beta   90.00
_cell.angle_gamma   90.00
#
_symmetry.space_group_name_H-M   'P 1'
#
loop_
_entity.id
_entity.type
_entity.pdbx_description
1 polymer ?
#
loop_
_entity_poly.entity_id
_entity_poly.type
_entity_poly.pdbx_seq_one_letter_code
_entity_poly.pdbx_strand_id
1 'polypeptide(L)'
;MVTPEVRSQIDTGSGPVGAAWIRPRGAVATLVVAHGAGTGMDHPFMAGFARAIAEHGVATLRFNFPYIERGRRSPDPEGVLRATWLAAFEDARSRSDGRPVLAGGKSLGGRIASMAVADGMPAAGLVFLGYPFHAPGKPERVRDEHLYRITVPMLFIQGTADPFARPEVVRKVLRKLGRAAEHVPVEGGDHSFNVRGHKRDAREVGESVAELAAPFVRRVAGAG
;
A
#
# COMPACT_ATOMS: atom_id res chain seq x y z
N MET A 1 23.34 10.20 2.71
CA MET A 1 23.46 9.79 1.28
C MET A 1 22.12 9.26 0.83
N VAL A 2 21.59 9.72 -0.30
CA VAL A 2 20.32 9.22 -0.86
C VAL A 2 20.51 7.76 -1.31
N THR A 3 19.67 6.87 -0.82
CA THR A 3 19.68 5.46 -1.23
C THR A 3 19.26 5.36 -2.70
N PRO A 4 20.08 4.75 -3.59
CA PRO A 4 19.72 4.64 -5.00
C PRO A 4 18.53 3.73 -5.21
N GLU A 5 17.69 4.08 -6.19
CA GLU A 5 16.64 3.21 -6.69
C GLU A 5 17.20 2.25 -7.74
N VAL A 6 16.90 0.97 -7.59
CA VAL A 6 17.32 -0.10 -8.51
C VAL A 6 16.08 -0.65 -9.21
N ARG A 7 16.12 -0.67 -10.54
CA ARG A 7 15.04 -1.21 -11.38
C ARG A 7 15.28 -2.70 -11.64
N SER A 8 14.20 -3.46 -11.65
CA SER A 8 14.20 -4.89 -11.97
C SER A 8 12.88 -5.28 -12.64
N GLN A 9 12.77 -6.55 -12.99
CA GLN A 9 11.51 -7.16 -13.44
C GLN A 9 11.17 -8.34 -12.54
N ILE A 10 9.87 -8.60 -12.39
CA ILE A 10 9.31 -9.74 -11.64
C ILE A 10 8.47 -10.55 -12.62
N ASP A 11 8.70 -11.84 -12.72
CA ASP A 11 7.84 -12.75 -13.45
C ASP A 11 6.57 -13.04 -12.62
N THR A 12 5.41 -12.87 -13.24
CA THR A 12 4.11 -13.00 -12.56
C THR A 12 3.24 -14.13 -13.10
N GLY A 13 3.76 -14.96 -14.00
CA GLY A 13 2.96 -15.94 -14.73
C GLY A 13 2.01 -15.34 -15.78
N SER A 14 1.80 -14.00 -15.74
CA SER A 14 1.05 -13.23 -16.74
C SER A 14 1.98 -12.36 -17.61
N GLY A 15 3.29 -12.61 -17.52
CA GLY A 15 4.38 -11.86 -18.12
C GLY A 15 5.14 -11.04 -17.08
N PRO A 16 6.35 -10.58 -17.45
CA PRO A 16 7.17 -9.77 -16.58
C PRO A 16 6.53 -8.40 -16.32
N VAL A 17 6.67 -7.91 -15.10
CA VAL A 17 6.28 -6.56 -14.72
C VAL A 17 7.47 -5.78 -14.16
N GLY A 18 7.50 -4.48 -14.41
CA GLY A 18 8.53 -3.59 -13.87
C GLY A 18 8.42 -3.50 -12.35
N ALA A 19 9.58 -3.42 -11.70
CA ALA A 19 9.73 -3.24 -10.27
C ALA A 19 10.83 -2.22 -9.94
N ALA A 20 10.72 -1.58 -8.79
CA ALA A 20 11.68 -0.59 -8.31
C ALA A 20 11.94 -0.79 -6.81
N TRP A 21 13.22 -1.00 -6.48
CA TRP A 21 13.73 -1.17 -5.14
C TRP A 21 14.42 0.07 -4.62
N ILE A 22 14.17 0.41 -3.35
CA ILE A 22 15.01 1.30 -2.54
C ILE A 22 15.39 0.53 -1.28
N ARG A 23 16.68 0.28 -1.07
CA ARG A 23 17.16 -0.52 0.08
C ARG A 23 18.19 0.28 0.88
N PRO A 24 17.77 1.02 1.91
CA PRO A 24 18.70 1.71 2.78
C PRO A 24 19.56 0.70 3.55
N ARG A 25 20.82 1.08 3.82
CA ARG A 25 21.72 0.24 4.62
C ARG A 25 21.13 0.03 6.01
N GLY A 26 21.09 -1.22 6.47
CA GLY A 26 20.52 -1.55 7.78
C GLY A 26 18.99 -1.44 7.86
N ALA A 27 18.30 -1.58 6.72
CA ALA A 27 16.83 -1.58 6.71
C ALA A 27 16.27 -2.58 7.73
N VAL A 28 15.28 -2.15 8.51
CA VAL A 28 14.67 -2.97 9.57
C VAL A 28 13.53 -3.85 9.06
N ALA A 29 12.93 -3.48 7.93
CA ALA A 29 11.85 -4.21 7.28
C ALA A 29 11.86 -3.92 5.77
N THR A 30 11.07 -4.70 5.03
CA THR A 30 10.71 -4.40 3.64
C THR A 30 9.21 -4.14 3.55
N LEU A 31 8.80 -3.04 2.90
CA LEU A 31 7.41 -2.74 2.58
C LEU A 31 7.20 -2.87 1.07
N VAL A 32 6.42 -3.86 0.65
CA VAL A 32 5.95 -4.01 -0.73
C VAL A 32 4.74 -3.11 -0.93
N VAL A 33 4.78 -2.23 -1.95
CA VAL A 33 3.75 -1.20 -2.15
C VAL A 33 3.23 -1.20 -3.58
N ALA A 34 1.94 -1.47 -3.76
CA ALA A 34 1.30 -1.42 -5.07
C ALA A 34 0.55 -0.09 -5.30
N HIS A 35 0.53 0.33 -6.56
CA HIS A 35 -0.15 1.54 -7.02
C HIS A 35 -1.69 1.40 -7.06
N GLY A 36 -2.38 2.54 -7.16
CA GLY A 36 -3.82 2.62 -7.37
C GLY A 36 -4.24 2.30 -8.81
N ALA A 37 -5.55 2.16 -9.05
CA ALA A 37 -6.09 1.94 -10.39
C ALA A 37 -5.75 3.13 -11.32
N GLY A 38 -5.42 2.80 -12.58
CA GLY A 38 -5.13 3.80 -13.63
C GLY A 38 -3.81 4.55 -13.49
N THR A 39 -2.97 4.17 -12.50
CA THR A 39 -1.61 4.71 -12.30
C THR A 39 -0.60 3.57 -12.35
N GLY A 40 0.70 3.89 -12.32
CA GLY A 40 1.79 2.91 -12.24
C GLY A 40 2.66 3.13 -11.01
N MET A 41 3.66 2.28 -10.84
CA MET A 41 4.63 2.35 -9.75
C MET A 41 5.43 3.66 -9.75
N ASP A 42 5.55 4.33 -10.89
CA ASP A 42 6.30 5.58 -11.06
C ASP A 42 5.45 6.84 -10.86
N HIS A 43 4.18 6.68 -10.50
CA HIS A 43 3.37 7.83 -10.13
C HIS A 43 4.08 8.65 -9.03
N PRO A 44 4.16 9.99 -9.14
CA PRO A 44 4.93 10.82 -8.19
C PRO A 44 4.62 10.55 -6.71
N PHE A 45 3.37 10.32 -6.37
CA PHE A 45 2.96 9.91 -5.01
C PHE A 45 3.67 8.63 -4.55
N MET A 46 3.69 7.58 -5.39
CA MET A 46 4.29 6.29 -5.05
C MET A 46 5.81 6.41 -4.93
N ALA A 47 6.43 7.20 -5.82
CA ALA A 47 7.87 7.45 -5.79
C ALA A 47 8.28 8.28 -4.56
N GLY A 48 7.53 9.34 -4.22
CA GLY A 48 7.74 10.14 -3.01
C GLY A 48 7.58 9.31 -1.75
N PHE A 49 6.49 8.56 -1.63
CA PHE A 49 6.25 7.66 -0.51
C PHE A 49 7.40 6.67 -0.29
N ALA A 50 7.82 5.97 -1.35
CA ALA A 50 8.88 4.96 -1.25
C ALA A 50 10.24 5.57 -0.87
N ARG A 51 10.54 6.76 -1.35
CA ARG A 51 11.77 7.47 -1.00
C ARG A 51 11.78 7.92 0.46
N ALA A 52 10.70 8.57 0.90
CA ALA A 52 10.61 9.08 2.26
C ALA A 52 10.62 7.95 3.30
N ILE A 53 9.86 6.87 3.08
CA ILE A 53 9.86 5.76 4.04
C ILE A 53 11.23 5.04 4.11
N ALA A 54 12.03 5.10 3.02
CA ALA A 54 13.39 4.59 3.03
C ALA A 54 14.32 5.41 3.93
N GLU A 55 14.06 6.71 4.12
CA GLU A 55 14.79 7.57 5.07
C GLU A 55 14.55 7.15 6.52
N HIS A 56 13.43 6.47 6.79
CA HIS A 56 13.13 5.84 8.09
C HIS A 56 13.70 4.42 8.24
N GLY A 57 14.60 4.00 7.37
CA GLY A 57 15.26 2.70 7.43
C GLY A 57 14.36 1.53 7.01
N VAL A 58 13.36 1.75 6.17
CA VAL A 58 12.50 0.71 5.62
C VAL A 58 12.79 0.52 4.14
N ALA A 59 13.19 -0.70 3.74
CA ALA A 59 13.32 -1.02 2.32
C ALA A 59 11.95 -1.03 1.63
N THR A 60 11.89 -0.62 0.36
CA THR A 60 10.64 -0.65 -0.40
C THR A 60 10.79 -1.40 -1.71
N LEU A 61 9.76 -2.15 -2.08
CA LEU A 61 9.55 -2.68 -3.42
C LEU A 61 8.25 -2.09 -3.97
N ARG A 62 8.33 -1.36 -5.08
CA ARG A 62 7.17 -0.96 -5.88
C ARG A 62 7.15 -1.80 -7.15
N PHE A 63 5.98 -2.10 -7.68
CA PHE A 63 5.83 -2.87 -8.90
C PHE A 63 4.60 -2.41 -9.69
N ASN A 64 4.58 -2.71 -10.99
CA ASN A 64 3.41 -2.52 -11.83
C ASN A 64 2.50 -3.76 -11.85
N PHE A 65 1.21 -3.52 -11.96
CA PHE A 65 0.30 -4.59 -12.39
C PHE A 65 0.39 -4.79 -13.91
N PRO A 66 0.14 -6.00 -14.44
CA PRO A 66 0.31 -6.32 -15.87
C PRO A 66 -0.46 -5.42 -16.82
N TYR A 67 -1.63 -4.89 -16.43
CA TYR A 67 -2.39 -3.98 -17.27
C TYR A 67 -1.65 -2.65 -17.54
N ILE A 68 -0.82 -2.19 -16.61
CA ILE A 68 0.02 -0.99 -16.79
C ILE A 68 1.12 -1.26 -17.81
N GLU A 69 1.78 -2.42 -17.74
CA GLU A 69 2.80 -2.81 -18.72
C GLU A 69 2.24 -2.91 -20.14
N ARG A 70 0.94 -3.23 -20.27
CA ARG A 70 0.23 -3.26 -21.55
C ARG A 70 -0.34 -1.90 -21.96
N GLY A 71 0.01 -0.81 -21.27
CA GLY A 71 -0.48 0.55 -21.56
C GLY A 71 -1.98 0.75 -21.27
N ARG A 72 -2.62 -0.15 -20.50
CA ARG A 72 -4.05 -0.06 -20.18
C ARG A 72 -4.25 0.69 -18.85
N ARG A 73 -5.41 1.34 -18.74
CA ARG A 73 -5.83 2.03 -17.49
C ARG A 73 -6.78 1.21 -16.64
N SER A 74 -7.56 0.32 -17.28
CA SER A 74 -8.49 -0.57 -16.57
C SER A 74 -7.74 -1.74 -15.96
N PRO A 75 -7.94 -2.00 -14.65
CA PRO A 75 -7.33 -3.13 -13.98
C PRO A 75 -7.63 -4.48 -14.64
N ASP A 76 -6.68 -5.39 -14.53
CA ASP A 76 -6.89 -6.80 -14.86
C ASP A 76 -7.91 -7.45 -13.91
N PRO A 77 -8.44 -8.64 -14.26
CA PRO A 77 -9.24 -9.43 -13.34
C PRO A 77 -8.52 -9.67 -12.00
N GLU A 78 -9.29 -9.75 -10.92
CA GLU A 78 -8.77 -9.86 -9.56
C GLU A 78 -7.75 -10.99 -9.38
N GLY A 79 -7.98 -12.15 -10.00
CA GLY A 79 -7.05 -13.28 -9.94
C GLY A 79 -5.66 -12.94 -10.48
N VAL A 80 -5.57 -12.16 -11.57
CA VAL A 80 -4.28 -11.70 -12.13
C VAL A 80 -3.60 -10.71 -11.18
N LEU A 81 -4.35 -9.76 -10.62
CA LEU A 81 -3.82 -8.79 -9.67
C LEU A 81 -3.27 -9.47 -8.40
N ARG A 82 -3.98 -10.48 -7.89
CA ARG A 82 -3.54 -11.26 -6.71
C ARG A 82 -2.32 -12.11 -7.02
N ALA A 83 -2.26 -12.78 -8.18
CA ALA A 83 -1.08 -13.55 -8.59
C ALA A 83 0.15 -12.64 -8.72
N THR A 84 -0.01 -11.43 -9.29
CA THR A 84 1.05 -10.41 -9.36
C THR A 84 1.52 -9.99 -7.97
N TRP A 85 0.60 -9.79 -7.03
CA TRP A 85 0.93 -9.49 -5.64
C TRP A 85 1.76 -10.58 -4.98
N LEU A 86 1.35 -11.85 -5.16
CA LEU A 86 2.08 -13.00 -4.61
C LEU A 86 3.51 -13.08 -5.17
N ALA A 87 3.67 -12.89 -6.48
CA ALA A 87 5.00 -12.88 -7.11
C ALA A 87 5.89 -11.73 -6.58
N ALA A 88 5.34 -10.51 -6.47
CA ALA A 88 6.07 -9.37 -5.94
C ALA A 88 6.42 -9.53 -4.46
N PHE A 89 5.51 -10.11 -3.68
CA PHE A 89 5.77 -10.39 -2.27
C PHE A 89 6.86 -11.44 -2.09
N GLU A 90 6.86 -12.49 -2.89
CA GLU A 90 7.88 -13.54 -2.84
C GLU A 90 9.25 -13.03 -3.28
N ASP A 91 9.32 -12.18 -4.33
CA ASP A 91 10.57 -11.50 -4.71
C ASP A 91 11.10 -10.64 -3.56
N ALA A 92 10.23 -9.91 -2.87
CA ALA A 92 10.62 -9.13 -1.71
C ALA A 92 11.10 -10.00 -0.54
N ARG A 93 10.39 -11.08 -0.27
CA ARG A 93 10.71 -12.01 0.82
C ARG A 93 12.07 -12.68 0.62
N SER A 94 12.36 -13.12 -0.60
CA SER A 94 13.64 -13.76 -0.94
C SER A 94 14.84 -12.82 -0.77
N ARG A 95 14.62 -11.50 -0.85
CA ARG A 95 15.65 -10.46 -0.71
C ARG A 95 15.61 -9.70 0.62
N SER A 96 14.77 -10.13 1.57
CA SER A 96 14.59 -9.42 2.84
C SER A 96 15.68 -9.72 3.88
N ASP A 97 16.56 -10.66 3.61
CA ASP A 97 17.58 -11.15 4.55
C ASP A 97 16.97 -11.58 5.90
N GLY A 98 15.80 -12.25 5.84
CA GLY A 98 15.06 -12.72 7.01
C GLY A 98 14.29 -11.64 7.80
N ARG A 99 14.31 -10.39 7.35
CA ARG A 99 13.59 -9.30 8.00
C ARG A 99 12.10 -9.34 7.67
N PRO A 100 11.24 -8.77 8.53
CA PRO A 100 9.81 -8.71 8.27
C PRO A 100 9.48 -8.05 6.94
N VAL A 101 8.56 -8.67 6.19
CA VAL A 101 8.02 -8.11 4.94
C VAL A 101 6.56 -7.73 5.18
N LEU A 102 6.25 -6.45 5.02
CA LEU A 102 4.91 -5.91 5.07
C LEU A 102 4.39 -5.71 3.65
N ALA A 103 3.07 -5.69 3.52
CA ALA A 103 2.40 -5.40 2.26
C ALA A 103 1.51 -4.17 2.39
N GLY A 104 1.27 -3.47 1.29
CA GLY A 104 0.40 -2.30 1.33
C GLY A 104 0.19 -1.66 -0.03
N GLY A 105 -0.38 -0.48 -0.03
CA GLY A 105 -0.51 0.28 -1.27
C GLY A 105 -1.64 1.27 -1.30
N LYS A 106 -1.65 1.98 -2.41
CA LYS A 106 -2.65 3.01 -2.70
C LYS A 106 -3.93 2.37 -3.22
N SER A 107 -5.06 2.67 -2.58
CA SER A 107 -6.39 2.32 -3.10
C SER A 107 -6.50 0.84 -3.52
N LEU A 108 -6.63 0.56 -4.82
CA LEU A 108 -6.67 -0.79 -5.38
C LEU A 108 -5.50 -1.66 -4.90
N GLY A 109 -4.28 -1.10 -4.92
CA GLY A 109 -3.08 -1.84 -4.54
C GLY A 109 -3.15 -2.38 -3.11
N GLY A 110 -3.56 -1.55 -2.16
CA GLY A 110 -3.77 -1.96 -0.76
C GLY A 110 -4.92 -2.96 -0.60
N ARG A 111 -6.03 -2.75 -1.34
CA ARG A 111 -7.15 -3.69 -1.30
C ARG A 111 -6.76 -5.08 -1.80
N ILE A 112 -6.04 -5.19 -2.91
CA ILE A 112 -5.58 -6.49 -3.42
C ILE A 112 -4.57 -7.13 -2.46
N ALA A 113 -3.67 -6.35 -1.85
CA ALA A 113 -2.77 -6.84 -0.79
C ALA A 113 -3.56 -7.49 0.35
N SER A 114 -4.58 -6.81 0.86
CA SER A 114 -5.39 -7.35 1.96
C SER A 114 -6.13 -8.64 1.60
N MET A 115 -6.57 -8.77 0.36
CA MET A 115 -7.20 -10.00 -0.12
C MET A 115 -6.17 -11.15 -0.20
N ALA A 116 -4.97 -10.88 -0.71
CA ALA A 116 -3.88 -11.86 -0.75
C ALA A 116 -3.49 -12.33 0.67
N VAL A 117 -3.39 -11.40 1.63
CA VAL A 117 -3.10 -11.75 3.04
C VAL A 117 -4.25 -12.55 3.67
N ALA A 118 -5.50 -12.16 3.43
CA ALA A 118 -6.67 -12.91 3.93
C ALA A 118 -6.73 -14.35 3.40
N ASP A 119 -6.06 -14.62 2.28
CA ASP A 119 -5.97 -15.96 1.66
C ASP A 119 -4.59 -16.62 1.89
N GLY A 120 -3.79 -16.12 2.82
CA GLY A 120 -2.59 -16.80 3.33
C GLY A 120 -1.25 -16.22 2.88
N MET A 121 -1.17 -15.07 2.17
CA MET A 121 0.11 -14.40 1.92
C MET A 121 0.74 -13.96 3.26
N PRO A 122 1.98 -14.41 3.59
CA PRO A 122 2.52 -14.31 4.96
C PRO A 122 3.16 -12.93 5.24
N ALA A 123 2.42 -11.84 5.05
CA ALA A 123 2.88 -10.51 5.41
C ALA A 123 2.91 -10.31 6.93
N ALA A 124 3.91 -9.58 7.42
CA ALA A 124 4.02 -9.23 8.85
C ALA A 124 3.02 -8.14 9.28
N GLY A 125 2.47 -7.39 8.33
CA GLY A 125 1.48 -6.33 8.56
C GLY A 125 1.03 -5.70 7.26
N LEU A 126 0.00 -4.86 7.33
CA LEU A 126 -0.60 -4.19 6.17
C LEU A 126 -0.63 -2.66 6.35
N VAL A 127 -0.31 -1.94 5.28
CA VAL A 127 -0.37 -0.46 5.23
C VAL A 127 -1.28 -0.02 4.09
N PHE A 128 -2.38 0.63 4.43
CA PHE A 128 -3.36 1.13 3.46
C PHE A 128 -3.25 2.65 3.30
N LEU A 129 -3.01 3.07 2.07
CA LEU A 129 -2.91 4.47 1.67
C LEU A 129 -4.20 4.85 0.94
N GLY A 130 -5.25 5.20 1.70
CA GLY A 130 -6.60 5.46 1.18
C GLY A 130 -7.30 4.16 0.76
N TYR A 131 -7.73 3.35 1.73
CA TYR A 131 -8.46 2.11 1.45
C TYR A 131 -9.85 2.40 0.87
N PRO A 132 -10.23 1.79 -0.27
CA PRO A 132 -11.53 2.03 -0.90
C PRO A 132 -12.61 1.15 -0.27
N PHE A 133 -13.12 1.54 0.90
CA PHE A 133 -14.14 0.77 1.63
C PHE A 133 -15.42 0.53 0.81
N HIS A 134 -15.75 1.42 -0.09
CA HIS A 134 -16.88 1.28 -1.02
C HIS A 134 -16.60 2.05 -2.32
N ALA A 135 -17.41 1.83 -3.36
CA ALA A 135 -17.39 2.69 -4.53
C ALA A 135 -18.04 4.04 -4.21
N PRO A 136 -17.65 5.14 -4.86
CA PRO A 136 -18.31 6.44 -4.70
C PRO A 136 -19.82 6.32 -4.94
N GLY A 137 -20.62 6.92 -4.07
CA GLY A 137 -22.07 6.88 -4.14
C GLY A 137 -22.73 5.54 -3.76
N LYS A 138 -21.94 4.53 -3.32
CA LYS A 138 -22.48 3.19 -2.93
C LYS A 138 -21.94 2.75 -1.55
N PRO A 139 -22.16 3.54 -0.49
CA PRO A 139 -21.63 3.24 0.85
C PRO A 139 -22.24 2.01 1.49
N GLU A 140 -23.39 1.53 0.98
CA GLU A 140 -24.05 0.30 1.42
C GLU A 140 -23.32 -0.98 0.96
N ARG A 141 -22.44 -0.88 -0.07
CA ARG A 141 -21.64 -2.00 -0.60
C ARG A 141 -20.23 -1.95 -0.09
N VAL A 142 -20.09 -2.27 1.19
CA VAL A 142 -18.77 -2.24 1.86
C VAL A 142 -17.89 -3.40 1.41
N ARG A 143 -16.60 -3.15 1.24
CA ARG A 143 -15.57 -4.10 0.78
C ARG A 143 -14.67 -4.49 1.96
N ASP A 144 -15.23 -5.11 2.97
CA ASP A 144 -14.58 -5.34 4.25
C ASP A 144 -14.56 -6.80 4.71
N GLU A 145 -15.33 -7.70 4.10
CA GLU A 145 -15.51 -9.08 4.57
C GLU A 145 -14.19 -9.83 4.78
N HIS A 146 -13.26 -9.73 3.83
CA HIS A 146 -11.96 -10.38 3.91
C HIS A 146 -11.05 -9.79 4.99
N LEU A 147 -11.23 -8.51 5.36
CA LEU A 147 -10.44 -7.85 6.41
C LEU A 147 -10.58 -8.54 7.77
N TYR A 148 -11.75 -9.13 8.03
CA TYR A 148 -12.03 -9.80 9.31
C TYR A 148 -11.38 -11.19 9.45
N ARG A 149 -10.75 -11.69 8.39
CA ARG A 149 -9.96 -12.93 8.42
C ARG A 149 -8.46 -12.66 8.61
N ILE A 150 -8.06 -11.39 8.57
CA ILE A 150 -6.66 -10.98 8.71
C ILE A 150 -6.30 -10.90 10.18
N THR A 151 -5.22 -11.58 10.55
CA THR A 151 -4.73 -11.64 11.94
C THR A 151 -3.50 -10.76 12.20
N VAL A 152 -2.87 -10.24 11.14
CA VAL A 152 -1.72 -9.35 11.28
C VAL A 152 -2.13 -7.90 11.50
N PRO A 153 -1.29 -7.05 12.11
CA PRO A 153 -1.59 -5.63 12.29
C PRO A 153 -1.86 -4.91 10.97
N MET A 154 -2.82 -3.99 10.99
CA MET A 154 -3.24 -3.19 9.85
C MET A 154 -3.21 -1.70 10.18
N LEU A 155 -2.61 -0.88 9.32
CA LEU A 155 -2.66 0.58 9.39
C LEU A 155 -3.52 1.13 8.26
N PHE A 156 -4.53 1.93 8.61
CA PHE A 156 -5.36 2.68 7.66
C PHE A 156 -5.01 4.17 7.74
N ILE A 157 -4.28 4.70 6.74
CA ILE A 157 -4.12 6.14 6.55
C ILE A 157 -5.21 6.59 5.59
N GLN A 158 -6.15 7.43 6.06
CA GLN A 158 -7.39 7.69 5.34
C GLN A 158 -7.76 9.18 5.36
N GLY A 159 -8.01 9.74 4.17
CA GLY A 159 -8.57 11.08 4.07
C GLY A 159 -10.01 11.15 4.61
N THR A 160 -10.31 12.17 5.42
CA THR A 160 -11.65 12.32 6.02
C THR A 160 -12.71 12.82 5.03
N ALA A 161 -12.28 13.37 3.88
CA ALA A 161 -13.14 13.77 2.76
C ALA A 161 -13.07 12.80 1.55
N ASP A 162 -12.56 11.56 1.78
CA ASP A 162 -12.43 10.55 0.72
C ASP A 162 -13.81 10.00 0.30
N PRO A 163 -14.22 10.15 -0.98
CA PRO A 163 -15.51 9.64 -1.46
C PRO A 163 -15.59 8.10 -1.51
N PHE A 164 -14.48 7.38 -1.36
CA PHE A 164 -14.41 5.92 -1.26
C PHE A 164 -14.46 5.40 0.18
N ALA A 165 -14.51 6.30 1.17
CA ALA A 165 -14.37 5.95 2.58
C ALA A 165 -15.18 6.90 3.48
N ARG A 166 -16.51 6.82 3.40
CA ARG A 166 -17.36 7.66 4.27
C ARG A 166 -17.02 7.43 5.75
N PRO A 167 -16.91 8.49 6.56
CA PRO A 167 -16.46 8.38 7.95
C PRO A 167 -17.27 7.39 8.80
N GLU A 168 -18.59 7.29 8.57
CA GLU A 168 -19.44 6.33 9.26
C GLU A 168 -19.11 4.88 8.90
N VAL A 169 -18.76 4.60 7.62
CA VAL A 169 -18.35 3.26 7.18
C VAL A 169 -17.00 2.91 7.79
N VAL A 170 -16.03 3.84 7.71
CA VAL A 170 -14.70 3.66 8.30
C VAL A 170 -14.81 3.33 9.78
N ARG A 171 -15.54 4.14 10.56
CA ARG A 171 -15.73 3.90 12.01
C ARG A 171 -16.37 2.54 12.30
N LYS A 172 -17.36 2.12 11.50
CA LYS A 172 -18.02 0.82 11.66
C LYS A 172 -17.04 -0.33 11.44
N VAL A 173 -16.26 -0.30 10.35
CA VAL A 173 -15.28 -1.34 10.02
C VAL A 173 -14.17 -1.40 11.06
N LEU A 174 -13.55 -0.26 11.39
CA LEU A 174 -12.47 -0.21 12.37
C LEU A 174 -12.91 -0.70 13.76
N ARG A 175 -14.13 -0.37 14.20
CA ARG A 175 -14.68 -0.89 15.46
C ARG A 175 -14.76 -2.41 15.46
N LYS A 176 -15.15 -3.01 14.32
CA LYS A 176 -15.23 -4.47 14.17
C LYS A 176 -13.86 -5.15 14.09
N LEU A 177 -12.86 -4.49 13.49
CA LEU A 177 -11.48 -4.97 13.46
C LEU A 177 -10.78 -4.86 14.84
N GLY A 178 -11.22 -3.94 15.68
CA GLY A 178 -10.69 -3.76 17.03
C GLY A 178 -9.19 -3.45 17.04
N ARG A 179 -8.45 -4.14 17.91
CA ARG A 179 -7.00 -3.90 18.10
C ARG A 179 -6.12 -4.30 16.91
N ALA A 180 -6.65 -5.04 15.94
CA ALA A 180 -5.90 -5.40 14.74
C ALA A 180 -5.73 -4.22 13.77
N ALA A 181 -6.48 -3.14 13.92
CA ALA A 181 -6.49 -2.00 13.01
C ALA A 181 -6.15 -0.69 13.74
N GLU A 182 -5.14 0.00 13.22
CA GLU A 182 -4.82 1.39 13.58
C GLU A 182 -5.32 2.33 12.49
N HIS A 183 -5.75 3.53 12.88
CA HIS A 183 -6.29 4.52 11.96
C HIS A 183 -5.60 5.87 12.16
N VAL A 184 -5.08 6.40 11.06
CA VAL A 184 -4.51 7.76 10.99
C VAL A 184 -5.36 8.56 10.02
N PRO A 185 -6.25 9.44 10.50
CA PRO A 185 -7.03 10.32 9.66
C PRO A 185 -6.16 11.44 9.10
N VAL A 186 -6.34 11.75 7.81
CA VAL A 186 -5.81 12.96 7.17
C VAL A 186 -6.97 13.94 7.02
N GLU A 187 -7.02 14.93 7.88
CA GLU A 187 -8.14 15.87 7.96
C GLU A 187 -8.33 16.64 6.65
N GLY A 188 -9.56 16.66 6.14
CA GLY A 188 -9.94 17.29 4.88
C GLY A 188 -9.34 16.61 3.64
N GLY A 189 -8.54 15.56 3.80
CA GLY A 189 -7.90 14.84 2.70
C GLY A 189 -8.93 14.08 1.84
N ASP A 190 -8.82 14.23 0.55
CA ASP A 190 -9.56 13.43 -0.43
C ASP A 190 -8.94 12.03 -0.64
N HIS A 191 -9.39 11.28 -1.64
CA HIS A 191 -8.82 9.97 -1.99
C HIS A 191 -7.33 10.02 -2.36
N SER A 192 -6.82 11.16 -2.77
CA SER A 192 -5.41 11.40 -3.09
C SER A 192 -4.66 12.14 -1.97
N PHE A 193 -5.30 12.31 -0.81
CA PHE A 193 -4.81 13.06 0.35
C PHE A 193 -4.59 14.56 0.10
N ASN A 194 -5.20 15.12 -0.95
CA ASN A 194 -5.23 16.55 -1.16
C ASN A 194 -6.27 17.19 -0.25
N VAL A 195 -5.91 18.31 0.36
CA VAL A 195 -6.82 19.11 1.18
C VAL A 195 -7.27 20.31 0.36
N ARG A 196 -8.58 20.59 0.34
CA ARG A 196 -9.15 21.72 -0.39
C ARG A 196 -8.49 23.03 0.03
N GLY A 197 -8.06 23.82 -0.95
CA GLY A 197 -7.34 25.09 -0.69
C GLY A 197 -5.83 24.95 -0.42
N HIS A 198 -5.31 23.73 -0.28
CA HIS A 198 -3.89 23.45 -0.07
C HIS A 198 -3.38 22.46 -1.13
N LYS A 199 -3.19 22.97 -2.36
CA LYS A 199 -2.64 22.16 -3.46
C LYS A 199 -1.15 21.89 -3.19
N ARG A 200 -0.79 20.61 -3.09
CA ARG A 200 0.59 20.13 -2.99
C ARG A 200 0.94 19.27 -4.20
N ASP A 201 2.24 19.16 -4.48
CA ASP A 201 2.72 18.18 -5.46
C ASP A 201 2.41 16.75 -4.98
N ALA A 202 2.10 15.86 -5.91
CA ALA A 202 1.76 14.48 -5.57
C ALA A 202 2.92 13.73 -4.88
N ARG A 203 4.17 14.12 -5.19
CA ARG A 203 5.36 13.60 -4.51
C ARG A 203 5.37 14.03 -3.04
N GLU A 204 5.21 15.33 -2.77
CA GLU A 204 5.17 15.86 -1.41
C GLU A 204 4.05 15.24 -0.56
N VAL A 205 2.90 14.98 -1.19
CA VAL A 205 1.81 14.24 -0.54
C VAL A 205 2.24 12.83 -0.19
N GLY A 206 2.91 12.12 -1.12
CA GLY A 206 3.44 10.79 -0.86
C GLY A 206 4.46 10.76 0.28
N GLU A 207 5.38 11.73 0.31
CA GLU A 207 6.37 11.92 1.37
C GLU A 207 5.69 12.13 2.73
N SER A 208 4.71 13.03 2.81
CA SER A 208 3.95 13.27 4.05
C SER A 208 3.22 12.03 4.55
N VAL A 209 2.67 11.21 3.66
CA VAL A 209 1.98 9.96 4.02
C VAL A 209 2.98 8.90 4.50
N ALA A 210 4.21 8.90 4.00
CA ALA A 210 5.28 8.02 4.48
C ALA A 210 5.64 8.31 5.94
N GLU A 211 5.69 9.59 6.34
CA GLU A 211 5.92 9.99 7.75
C GLU A 211 4.87 9.40 8.69
N LEU A 212 3.61 9.32 8.23
CA LEU A 212 2.53 8.71 9.00
C LEU A 212 2.63 7.18 9.06
N ALA A 213 3.20 6.55 8.04
CA ALA A 213 3.33 5.09 7.95
C ALA A 213 4.56 4.55 8.70
N ALA A 214 5.66 5.29 8.72
CA ALA A 214 6.95 4.83 9.21
C ALA A 214 6.92 4.31 10.67
N PRO A 215 6.28 4.98 11.65
CA PRO A 215 6.22 4.50 13.02
C PRO A 215 5.55 3.13 13.15
N PHE A 216 4.46 2.89 12.40
CA PHE A 216 3.79 1.61 12.37
C PHE A 216 4.69 0.51 11.80
N VAL A 217 5.31 0.74 10.64
CA VAL A 217 6.17 -0.25 9.99
C VAL A 217 7.35 -0.63 10.89
N ARG A 218 8.00 0.35 11.51
CA ARG A 218 9.11 0.12 12.45
C ARG A 218 8.68 -0.69 13.67
N ARG A 219 7.53 -0.37 14.26
CA ARG A 219 6.98 -1.10 15.41
C ARG A 219 6.66 -2.55 15.06
N VAL A 220 6.02 -2.81 13.91
CA VAL A 220 5.76 -4.19 13.43
C VAL A 220 7.05 -4.95 13.17
N ALA A 221 8.11 -4.26 12.76
CA ALA A 221 9.44 -4.84 12.57
C ALA A 221 10.21 -5.08 13.90
N GLY A 222 9.67 -4.71 15.04
CA GLY A 222 10.37 -4.82 16.33
C GLY A 222 11.51 -3.79 16.49
N ALA A 223 11.48 -2.69 15.74
CA ALA A 223 12.49 -1.64 15.70
C ALA A 223 11.92 -0.29 16.21
N GLY A 224 11.20 -0.34 17.32
CA GLY A 224 10.63 0.82 17.99
C GLY A 224 11.63 1.58 18.86
#